data_e0f756601a5a80af00587865c5653afd
#
_entry.id   e0f756601a5a80af00587865c5653afd
#
_cell.length_a   1.000
_cell.length_b   1.000
_cell.length_c   1.000
_cell.angle_alpha   90.00
_cell.angle_beta   90.00
_cell.angle_gamma   90.00
#
_symmetry.space_group_name_H-M   'P 1'
#
loop_
_entity.id
_entity.type
_entity.pdbx_description
1 polymer ?
#
loop_
_entity_poly.entity_id
_entity_poly.type
_entity_poly.pdbx_seq_one_letter_code
_entity_poly.pdbx_strand_id
1 'polypeptide(L)'
;TILIIVIMMMIIGAISVKSGLLSLKIATNSQAVHIMNQNTDAAYLKIEDASKISNYLLGTGLFGYPKMDSNRGKELVICYRGSEADFYNLSKASLVYLEDGAIKTKDIGGSQTSGFCQVDGSNKNFASGRTAAMTQISIRVGGLSATENPFDFLQEGTDSESSKLKDPVRLVATVTTVMPVLSSAKDGEINACMKKMSYLDNIALSNDLTISGCLESISVPYKTQVSEYSQGQFLSKKPAAAATP
;
A
#
# COMPACT_ATOMS: atom_id res chain seq x y z
N THR A 1 -33.58 5.78 55.25
CA THR A 1 -32.34 4.98 55.10
C THR A 1 -32.40 4.04 53.86
N ILE A 2 -33.49 3.30 53.67
CA ILE A 2 -33.65 2.35 52.53
C ILE A 2 -33.56 3.07 51.18
N LEU A 3 -34.19 4.22 51.01
CA LEU A 3 -34.21 4.99 49.78
C LEU A 3 -32.80 5.44 49.36
N ILE A 4 -31.97 5.83 50.32
CA ILE A 4 -30.58 6.25 50.05
C ILE A 4 -29.74 5.06 49.55
N ILE A 5 -29.92 3.86 50.09
CA ILE A 5 -29.21 2.65 49.67
C ILE A 5 -29.60 2.28 48.26
N VAL A 6 -30.89 2.36 47.90
CA VAL A 6 -31.37 2.07 46.54
C VAL A 6 -30.77 3.06 45.52
N ILE A 7 -30.73 4.36 45.86
CA ILE A 7 -30.11 5.36 44.98
C ILE A 7 -28.61 5.10 44.79
N MET A 8 -27.89 4.77 45.87
CA MET A 8 -26.46 4.42 45.75
C MET A 8 -26.23 3.19 44.87
N MET A 9 -27.06 2.15 45.02
CA MET A 9 -26.95 0.95 44.14
C MET A 9 -27.22 1.27 42.67
N MET A 10 -28.19 2.16 42.36
CA MET A 10 -28.47 2.60 41.01
C MET A 10 -27.28 3.38 40.39
N ILE A 11 -26.67 4.26 41.16
CA ILE A 11 -25.51 5.05 40.72
C ILE A 11 -24.32 4.13 40.45
N ILE A 12 -24.00 3.22 41.35
CA ILE A 12 -22.90 2.26 41.18
C ILE A 12 -23.15 1.35 39.96
N GLY A 13 -24.40 0.87 39.78
CA GLY A 13 -24.79 0.08 38.63
C GLY A 13 -24.60 0.83 37.28
N ALA A 14 -25.05 2.08 37.23
CA ALA A 14 -24.92 2.92 36.06
C ALA A 14 -23.44 3.21 35.70
N ILE A 15 -22.59 3.46 36.68
CA ILE A 15 -21.15 3.68 36.50
C ILE A 15 -20.47 2.40 36.00
N SER A 16 -20.82 1.25 36.57
CA SER A 16 -20.26 -0.04 36.20
C SER A 16 -20.58 -0.41 34.73
N VAL A 17 -21.82 -0.20 34.29
CA VAL A 17 -22.24 -0.42 32.91
C VAL A 17 -21.48 0.51 31.95
N LYS A 18 -21.37 1.80 32.30
CA LYS A 18 -20.66 2.78 31.47
C LYS A 18 -19.16 2.45 31.34
N SER A 19 -18.54 2.03 32.46
CA SER A 19 -17.14 1.58 32.45
C SER A 19 -16.93 0.31 31.62
N GLY A 20 -17.85 -0.65 31.73
CA GLY A 20 -17.81 -1.89 30.92
C GLY A 20 -17.94 -1.62 29.42
N LEU A 21 -18.84 -0.73 28.99
CA LEU A 21 -19.00 -0.33 27.60
C LEU A 21 -17.75 0.38 27.05
N LEU A 22 -17.11 1.23 27.86
CA LEU A 22 -15.88 1.91 27.47
C LEU A 22 -14.74 0.90 27.29
N SER A 23 -14.60 -0.03 28.24
CA SER A 23 -13.59 -1.10 28.15
C SER A 23 -13.78 -1.97 26.90
N LEU A 24 -15.02 -2.31 26.57
CA LEU A 24 -15.36 -3.08 25.37
C LEU A 24 -14.98 -2.31 24.09
N LYS A 25 -15.28 -1.01 24.02
CA LYS A 25 -14.91 -0.16 22.87
C LYS A 25 -13.39 -0.09 22.68
N ILE A 26 -12.64 0.04 23.77
CA ILE A 26 -11.17 0.05 23.73
C ILE A 26 -10.64 -1.30 23.24
N ALA A 27 -11.17 -2.40 23.75
CA ALA A 27 -10.76 -3.75 23.38
C ALA A 27 -11.04 -4.03 21.90
N THR A 28 -12.23 -3.68 21.39
CA THR A 28 -12.60 -3.88 19.98
C THR A 28 -11.75 -3.02 19.05
N ASN A 29 -11.46 -1.78 19.40
CA ASN A 29 -10.58 -0.92 18.62
C ASN A 29 -9.14 -1.45 18.57
N SER A 30 -8.61 -1.91 19.71
CA SER A 30 -7.29 -2.53 19.79
C SER A 30 -7.21 -3.79 18.93
N GLN A 31 -8.24 -4.63 18.93
CA GLN A 31 -8.32 -5.82 18.10
C GLN A 31 -8.36 -5.47 16.61
N ALA A 32 -9.10 -4.44 16.21
CA ALA A 32 -9.14 -3.97 14.82
C ALA A 32 -7.76 -3.51 14.34
N VAL A 33 -7.06 -2.71 15.14
CA VAL A 33 -5.69 -2.26 14.84
C VAL A 33 -4.74 -3.45 14.71
N HIS A 34 -4.86 -4.43 15.60
CA HIS A 34 -4.02 -5.64 15.55
C HIS A 34 -4.25 -6.44 14.27
N ILE A 35 -5.50 -6.63 13.85
CA ILE A 35 -5.84 -7.31 12.59
C ILE A 35 -5.28 -6.54 11.38
N MET A 36 -5.40 -5.22 11.36
CA MET A 36 -4.84 -4.40 10.29
C MET A 36 -3.31 -4.54 10.20
N ASN A 37 -2.61 -4.49 11.34
CA ASN A 37 -1.16 -4.68 11.39
C ASN A 37 -0.77 -6.07 10.86
N GLN A 38 -1.43 -7.14 11.32
CA GLN A 38 -1.15 -8.50 10.84
C GLN A 38 -1.32 -8.66 9.32
N ASN A 39 -2.37 -8.05 8.75
CA ASN A 39 -2.59 -8.11 7.31
C ASN A 39 -1.54 -7.28 6.53
N THR A 40 -1.13 -6.14 7.07
CA THR A 40 -0.06 -5.32 6.49
C THR A 40 1.27 -6.07 6.52
N ASP A 41 1.63 -6.67 7.65
CA ASP A 41 2.85 -7.48 7.80
C ASP A 41 2.84 -8.71 6.88
N ALA A 42 1.69 -9.38 6.76
CA ALA A 42 1.53 -10.51 5.85
C ALA A 42 1.77 -10.10 4.38
N ALA A 43 1.34 -8.91 3.98
CA ALA A 43 1.60 -8.39 2.64
C ALA A 43 3.10 -8.12 2.44
N TYR A 44 3.80 -7.53 3.42
CA TYR A 44 5.24 -7.31 3.35
C TYR A 44 6.03 -8.61 3.27
N LEU A 45 5.67 -9.64 4.06
CA LEU A 45 6.30 -10.95 3.96
C LEU A 45 6.19 -11.57 2.56
N LYS A 46 5.12 -11.26 1.81
CA LYS A 46 4.97 -11.70 0.42
C LYS A 46 5.80 -10.86 -0.56
N ILE A 47 5.93 -9.56 -0.31
CA ILE A 47 6.78 -8.67 -1.10
C ILE A 47 8.25 -9.07 -0.95
N GLU A 48 8.66 -9.44 0.27
CA GLU A 48 10.05 -9.75 0.67
C GLU A 48 10.40 -11.24 0.53
N ASP A 49 9.54 -12.03 -0.12
CA ASP A 49 9.80 -13.47 -0.33
C ASP A 49 11.08 -13.68 -1.15
N ALA A 50 12.15 -14.10 -0.47
CA ALA A 50 13.47 -14.31 -1.06
C ALA A 50 13.45 -15.29 -2.25
N SER A 51 12.53 -16.26 -2.26
CA SER A 51 12.41 -17.23 -3.35
C SER A 51 11.87 -16.62 -4.65
N LYS A 52 11.16 -15.49 -4.55
CA LYS A 52 10.50 -14.83 -5.68
C LYS A 52 11.16 -13.51 -6.08
N ILE A 53 12.13 -13.02 -5.31
CA ILE A 53 12.76 -11.72 -5.53
C ILE A 53 13.36 -11.58 -6.93
N SER A 54 13.98 -12.63 -7.47
CA SER A 54 14.53 -12.63 -8.82
C SER A 54 13.45 -12.38 -9.88
N ASN A 55 12.27 -12.98 -9.72
CA ASN A 55 11.13 -12.79 -10.62
C ASN A 55 10.53 -11.39 -10.45
N TYR A 56 10.51 -10.86 -9.24
CA TYR A 56 9.99 -9.51 -8.97
C TYR A 56 10.88 -8.41 -9.57
N LEU A 57 12.17 -8.68 -9.77
CA LEU A 57 13.12 -7.74 -10.38
C LEU A 57 13.07 -7.74 -11.92
N LEU A 58 12.44 -8.73 -12.57
CA LEU A 58 12.26 -8.76 -14.02
C LEU A 58 11.42 -7.58 -14.50
N GLY A 59 11.52 -7.20 -15.77
CA GLY A 59 10.81 -6.06 -16.35
C GLY A 59 9.28 -6.11 -16.17
N THR A 60 8.68 -7.30 -16.14
CA THR A 60 7.25 -7.51 -15.88
C THR A 60 6.96 -7.82 -14.41
N GLY A 61 7.98 -7.86 -13.56
CA GLY A 61 7.88 -8.18 -12.14
C GLY A 61 7.41 -7.01 -11.29
N LEU A 62 7.12 -7.30 -10.03
CA LEU A 62 6.60 -6.38 -9.04
C LEU A 62 7.45 -5.10 -8.90
N PHE A 63 8.77 -5.25 -8.89
CA PHE A 63 9.73 -4.15 -8.79
C PHE A 63 10.27 -3.69 -10.15
N GLY A 64 10.23 -4.56 -11.15
CA GLY A 64 10.73 -4.25 -12.48
C GLY A 64 9.79 -3.35 -13.26
N TYR A 65 8.50 -3.62 -13.20
CA TYR A 65 7.48 -2.93 -13.98
C TYR A 65 7.39 -1.42 -13.69
N PRO A 66 7.42 -0.95 -12.41
CA PRO A 66 7.43 0.48 -12.10
C PRO A 66 8.71 1.20 -12.57
N LYS A 67 9.82 0.48 -12.74
CA LYS A 67 11.11 1.05 -13.20
C LYS A 67 11.18 1.32 -14.70
N MET A 68 10.25 0.80 -15.48
CA MET A 68 10.20 1.09 -16.91
C MET A 68 9.99 2.58 -17.13
N ASP A 69 10.68 3.19 -18.09
CA ASP A 69 10.60 4.64 -18.35
C ASP A 69 9.18 5.12 -18.62
N SER A 70 8.36 4.30 -19.27
CA SER A 70 6.94 4.58 -19.52
C SER A 70 6.07 4.61 -18.23
N ASN A 71 6.57 4.04 -17.15
CA ASN A 71 5.83 3.88 -15.88
C ASN A 71 6.42 4.74 -14.76
N ARG A 72 7.49 5.46 -15.00
CA ARG A 72 8.04 6.42 -14.02
C ARG A 72 6.98 7.45 -13.64
N GLY A 73 6.86 7.73 -12.34
CA GLY A 73 5.82 8.63 -11.81
C GLY A 73 4.44 7.99 -11.68
N LYS A 74 4.30 6.70 -12.03
CA LYS A 74 3.06 5.93 -11.83
C LYS A 74 3.24 4.94 -10.69
N GLU A 75 2.16 4.66 -9.98
CA GLU A 75 2.11 3.63 -8.96
C GLU A 75 1.53 2.35 -9.55
N LEU A 76 2.22 1.23 -9.36
CA LEU A 76 1.69 -0.11 -9.63
C LEU A 76 0.88 -0.55 -8.43
N VAL A 77 -0.40 -0.84 -8.64
CA VAL A 77 -1.35 -1.18 -7.59
C VAL A 77 -1.78 -2.63 -7.72
N ILE A 78 -1.81 -3.31 -6.58
CA ILE A 78 -2.21 -4.73 -6.47
C ILE A 78 -3.08 -4.89 -5.23
N CYS A 79 -4.18 -5.62 -5.36
CA CYS A 79 -4.95 -6.05 -4.21
C CYS A 79 -4.41 -7.40 -3.69
N TYR A 80 -4.05 -7.44 -2.41
CA TYR A 80 -3.63 -8.68 -1.75
C TYR A 80 -4.84 -9.58 -1.50
N ARG A 81 -4.90 -10.68 -2.24
CA ARG A 81 -5.97 -11.67 -2.17
C ARG A 81 -5.47 -12.93 -1.50
N GLY A 82 -5.92 -13.16 -0.27
CA GLY A 82 -5.46 -14.31 0.52
C GLY A 82 -5.86 -15.68 -0.06
N SER A 83 -6.86 -15.71 -0.93
CA SER A 83 -7.33 -16.92 -1.61
C SER A 83 -6.54 -17.28 -2.87
N GLU A 84 -5.67 -16.40 -3.36
CA GLU A 84 -4.87 -16.64 -4.57
C GLU A 84 -3.53 -17.27 -4.24
N ALA A 85 -3.16 -18.31 -4.98
CA ALA A 85 -1.87 -18.99 -4.82
C ALA A 85 -0.70 -18.09 -5.17
N ASP A 86 -0.85 -17.30 -6.26
CA ASP A 86 0.16 -16.34 -6.69
C ASP A 86 -0.16 -14.96 -6.14
N PHE A 87 0.75 -14.46 -5.33
CA PHE A 87 0.67 -13.13 -4.75
C PHE A 87 0.64 -12.02 -5.81
N TYR A 88 1.47 -12.15 -6.83
CA TYR A 88 1.63 -11.15 -7.88
C TYR A 88 1.38 -11.73 -9.26
N ASN A 89 0.47 -11.08 -10.00
CA ASN A 89 0.26 -11.30 -11.41
C ASN A 89 0.01 -9.96 -12.09
N LEU A 90 0.85 -9.60 -13.07
CA LEU A 90 0.76 -8.32 -13.77
C LEU A 90 -0.61 -8.10 -14.44
N SER A 91 -1.25 -9.17 -14.94
CA SER A 91 -2.59 -9.06 -15.54
C SER A 91 -3.69 -8.69 -14.54
N LYS A 92 -3.42 -8.81 -13.23
CA LYS A 92 -4.34 -8.44 -12.15
C LYS A 92 -3.87 -7.17 -11.41
N ALA A 93 -2.97 -6.43 -12.01
CA ALA A 93 -2.46 -5.18 -11.49
C ALA A 93 -3.03 -3.99 -12.27
N SER A 94 -3.00 -2.83 -11.65
CA SER A 94 -3.42 -1.55 -12.23
C SER A 94 -2.34 -0.50 -12.03
N LEU A 95 -2.36 0.52 -12.86
CA LEU A 95 -1.57 1.74 -12.67
C LEU A 95 -2.47 2.86 -12.20
N VAL A 96 -1.97 3.66 -11.26
CA VAL A 96 -2.56 4.95 -10.88
C VAL A 96 -1.51 6.04 -11.02
N TYR A 97 -1.89 7.17 -11.53
CA TYR A 97 -1.01 8.31 -11.75
C TYR A 97 -1.80 9.62 -11.79
N LEU A 98 -1.07 10.72 -11.61
CA LEU A 98 -1.61 12.06 -11.71
C LEU A 98 -1.31 12.60 -13.12
N GLU A 99 -2.33 13.07 -13.83
CA GLU A 99 -2.22 13.70 -15.13
C GLU A 99 -3.14 14.91 -15.16
N ASP A 100 -2.60 16.08 -15.48
CA ASP A 100 -3.31 17.36 -15.50
C ASP A 100 -4.08 17.67 -14.19
N GLY A 101 -3.49 17.30 -13.05
CA GLY A 101 -4.11 17.51 -11.73
C GLY A 101 -5.24 16.53 -11.39
N ALA A 102 -5.53 15.57 -12.28
CA ALA A 102 -6.55 14.55 -12.07
C ALA A 102 -5.95 13.16 -11.94
N ILE A 103 -6.54 12.32 -11.09
CA ILE A 103 -6.14 10.93 -10.95
C ILE A 103 -6.65 10.14 -12.15
N LYS A 104 -5.72 9.43 -12.80
CA LYS A 104 -6.01 8.49 -13.88
C LYS A 104 -5.67 7.08 -13.41
N THR A 105 -6.46 6.12 -13.86
CA THR A 105 -6.25 4.70 -13.58
C THR A 105 -6.22 3.90 -14.87
N LYS A 106 -5.39 2.86 -14.93
CA LYS A 106 -5.29 1.95 -16.08
C LYS A 106 -5.12 0.53 -15.58
N ASP A 107 -6.09 -0.34 -15.88
CA ASP A 107 -5.99 -1.77 -15.63
C ASP A 107 -5.09 -2.42 -16.69
N ILE A 108 -4.09 -3.20 -16.25
CA ILE A 108 -3.07 -3.76 -17.15
C ILE A 108 -3.62 -4.99 -17.90
N GLY A 109 -4.39 -5.81 -17.22
CA GLY A 109 -4.98 -7.04 -17.79
C GLY A 109 -6.35 -6.87 -18.46
N GLY A 110 -6.82 -5.62 -18.61
CA GLY A 110 -8.13 -5.32 -19.17
C GLY A 110 -9.22 -5.11 -18.11
N SER A 111 -10.42 -4.68 -18.54
CA SER A 111 -11.48 -4.14 -17.69
C SER A 111 -12.10 -5.10 -16.66
N GLN A 112 -11.80 -6.41 -16.74
CA GLN A 112 -12.35 -7.39 -15.81
C GLN A 112 -11.41 -7.76 -14.65
N THR A 113 -10.17 -7.30 -14.68
CA THR A 113 -9.16 -7.63 -13.67
C THR A 113 -8.52 -6.35 -13.13
N SER A 114 -9.09 -5.81 -12.07
CA SER A 114 -8.55 -4.62 -11.42
C SER A 114 -7.52 -4.97 -10.35
N GLY A 115 -6.43 -4.22 -10.31
CA GLY A 115 -5.45 -4.25 -9.23
C GLY A 115 -5.92 -3.55 -7.95
N PHE A 116 -7.01 -2.80 -8.02
CA PHE A 116 -7.58 -2.14 -6.84
C PHE A 116 -8.41 -3.12 -6.02
N CYS A 117 -8.26 -3.04 -4.68
CA CYS A 117 -9.18 -3.72 -3.79
C CYS A 117 -10.56 -3.06 -3.88
N GLN A 118 -11.60 -3.86 -3.93
CA GLN A 118 -12.99 -3.39 -4.04
C GLN A 118 -13.89 -4.18 -3.09
N VAL A 119 -14.81 -3.49 -2.45
CA VAL A 119 -15.93 -4.08 -1.74
C VAL A 119 -17.01 -4.36 -2.79
N ASP A 120 -17.15 -5.60 -3.22
CA ASP A 120 -18.04 -6.00 -4.31
C ASP A 120 -19.01 -7.12 -3.92
N GLY A 121 -19.12 -7.40 -2.61
CA GLY A 121 -19.91 -8.50 -2.07
C GLY A 121 -19.29 -9.89 -2.31
N SER A 122 -18.15 -9.96 -3.00
CA SER A 122 -17.36 -11.19 -3.14
C SER A 122 -16.22 -11.22 -2.12
N ASN A 123 -15.85 -12.42 -1.67
CA ASN A 123 -14.75 -12.57 -0.71
C ASN A 123 -13.36 -12.49 -1.37
N LYS A 124 -13.29 -12.23 -2.68
CA LYS A 124 -12.06 -12.33 -3.47
C LYS A 124 -11.04 -11.25 -3.16
N ASN A 125 -11.50 -10.05 -2.78
CA ASN A 125 -10.63 -8.89 -2.53
C ASN A 125 -10.19 -8.77 -1.07
N PHE A 126 -10.59 -9.72 -0.23
CA PHE A 126 -10.21 -9.73 1.18
C PHE A 126 -8.95 -10.56 1.44
N ALA A 127 -8.16 -10.14 2.40
CA ALA A 127 -6.93 -10.82 2.79
C ALA A 127 -7.18 -12.20 3.41
N SER A 128 -8.38 -12.43 3.96
CA SER A 128 -8.80 -13.70 4.56
C SER A 128 -10.27 -14.00 4.30
N GLY A 129 -10.67 -15.26 4.42
CA GLY A 129 -12.06 -15.68 4.30
C GLY A 129 -13.05 -15.09 5.31
N ARG A 130 -12.55 -14.34 6.31
CA ARG A 130 -13.39 -13.62 7.27
C ARG A 130 -13.95 -12.29 6.75
N THR A 131 -13.53 -11.87 5.56
CA THR A 131 -13.97 -10.63 4.90
C THR A 131 -13.86 -9.36 5.77
N ALA A 132 -12.93 -9.35 6.73
CA ALA A 132 -12.80 -8.26 7.68
C ALA A 132 -11.90 -7.14 7.17
N ALA A 133 -10.83 -7.48 6.49
CA ALA A 133 -9.81 -6.52 6.05
C ALA A 133 -9.42 -6.75 4.59
N MET A 134 -9.27 -5.66 3.85
CA MET A 134 -8.70 -5.60 2.51
C MET A 134 -7.34 -4.93 2.58
N THR A 135 -6.36 -5.45 1.85
CA THR A 135 -5.00 -4.91 1.83
C THR A 135 -4.58 -4.60 0.40
N GLN A 136 -4.30 -3.34 0.13
CA GLN A 136 -3.83 -2.86 -1.16
C GLN A 136 -2.35 -2.48 -1.07
N ILE A 137 -1.61 -2.86 -2.07
CA ILE A 137 -0.18 -2.60 -2.20
C ILE A 137 0.03 -1.68 -3.37
N SER A 138 0.73 -0.58 -3.15
CA SER A 138 1.13 0.38 -4.18
C SER A 138 2.65 0.44 -4.23
N ILE A 139 3.23 0.23 -5.40
CA ILE A 139 4.69 0.28 -5.61
C ILE A 139 5.00 1.35 -6.64
N ARG A 140 5.93 2.24 -6.29
CA ARG A 140 6.40 3.30 -7.17
C ARG A 140 7.92 3.45 -7.09
N VAL A 141 8.48 4.08 -8.09
CA VAL A 141 9.86 4.59 -8.01
C VAL A 141 9.86 5.81 -7.10
N GLY A 142 10.66 5.78 -6.04
CA GLY A 142 10.89 6.94 -5.19
C GLY A 142 11.62 8.03 -5.97
N GLY A 143 11.18 9.27 -5.88
CA GLY A 143 11.94 10.40 -6.37
C GLY A 143 13.25 10.50 -5.58
N LEU A 144 14.38 10.67 -6.26
CA LEU A 144 15.55 11.24 -5.61
C LEU A 144 15.16 12.68 -5.23
N SER A 145 15.44 13.06 -4.00
CA SER A 145 15.37 14.48 -3.65
C SER A 145 16.21 15.24 -4.67
N ALA A 146 15.72 16.37 -5.16
CA ALA A 146 16.45 17.20 -6.13
C ALA A 146 17.85 17.64 -5.63
N THR A 147 18.15 17.38 -4.36
CA THR A 147 19.42 17.65 -3.68
C THR A 147 20.32 16.42 -3.55
N GLU A 148 19.84 15.21 -3.82
CA GLU A 148 20.63 13.98 -3.76
C GLU A 148 21.11 13.60 -5.16
N ASN A 149 22.39 13.84 -5.44
CA ASN A 149 23.01 13.24 -6.61
C ASN A 149 23.16 11.73 -6.39
N PRO A 150 22.80 10.89 -7.37
CA PRO A 150 22.89 9.42 -7.25
C PRO A 150 24.30 8.93 -6.92
N PHE A 151 25.32 9.76 -7.12
CA PHE A 151 26.75 9.44 -6.98
C PHE A 151 27.43 10.13 -5.80
N ASP A 152 26.71 10.83 -4.92
CA ASP A 152 27.28 11.55 -3.76
C ASP A 152 28.08 10.64 -2.81
N PHE A 153 27.85 9.33 -2.87
CA PHE A 153 28.57 8.35 -2.04
C PHE A 153 29.72 7.67 -2.78
N LEU A 154 30.03 8.08 -4.01
CA LEU A 154 31.17 7.58 -4.75
C LEU A 154 32.41 8.40 -4.45
N GLN A 155 33.55 7.73 -4.44
CA GLN A 155 34.84 8.38 -4.22
C GLN A 155 35.08 9.42 -5.34
N GLU A 156 35.48 10.62 -4.95
CA GLU A 156 35.77 11.70 -5.88
C GLU A 156 36.79 11.27 -6.95
N GLY A 157 36.48 11.50 -8.23
CA GLY A 157 37.28 11.04 -9.36
C GLY A 157 36.84 9.73 -9.99
N THR A 158 35.74 9.11 -9.52
CA THR A 158 35.18 7.93 -10.17
C THR A 158 34.41 8.36 -11.43
N ASP A 159 34.90 7.94 -12.62
CA ASP A 159 34.19 8.17 -13.87
C ASP A 159 32.95 7.26 -13.96
N SER A 160 31.77 7.89 -14.02
CA SER A 160 30.48 7.19 -14.08
C SER A 160 30.30 6.33 -15.36
N GLU A 161 30.96 6.70 -16.45
CA GLU A 161 30.88 5.93 -17.70
C GLU A 161 31.79 4.69 -17.68
N SER A 162 32.98 4.79 -17.09
CA SER A 162 33.92 3.66 -17.03
C SER A 162 33.58 2.69 -15.90
N SER A 163 32.95 3.13 -14.82
CA SER A 163 32.62 2.31 -13.65
C SER A 163 31.45 1.34 -13.89
N LYS A 164 30.69 1.46 -14.99
CA LYS A 164 29.49 0.66 -15.29
C LYS A 164 28.46 0.63 -14.15
N LEU A 165 28.46 1.64 -13.32
CA LEU A 165 27.52 1.80 -12.24
C LEU A 165 26.17 2.24 -12.81
N LYS A 166 25.11 1.57 -12.40
CA LYS A 166 23.76 1.97 -12.74
C LYS A 166 23.21 2.76 -11.55
N ASP A 167 22.50 3.86 -11.83
CA ASP A 167 21.87 4.65 -10.78
C ASP A 167 21.09 3.76 -9.82
N PRO A 168 21.30 3.88 -8.51
CA PRO A 168 20.50 3.16 -7.54
C PRO A 168 19.03 3.63 -7.65
N VAL A 169 18.17 2.71 -8.02
CA VAL A 169 16.72 2.99 -8.07
C VAL A 169 16.13 2.70 -6.71
N ARG A 170 15.59 3.72 -6.09
CA ARG A 170 14.80 3.60 -4.85
C ARG A 170 13.37 3.24 -5.22
N LEU A 171 12.84 2.20 -4.62
CA LEU A 171 11.46 1.76 -4.76
C LEU A 171 10.74 1.97 -3.44
N VAL A 172 9.56 2.51 -3.49
CA VAL A 172 8.70 2.73 -2.32
C VAL A 172 7.49 1.81 -2.44
N ALA A 173 7.31 0.95 -1.47
CA ALA A 173 6.10 0.15 -1.32
C ALA A 173 5.24 0.72 -0.20
N THR A 174 4.01 1.08 -0.53
CA THR A 174 3.00 1.53 0.41
C THR A 174 1.93 0.46 0.51
N VAL A 175 1.73 -0.06 1.70
CA VAL A 175 0.69 -1.06 1.99
C VAL A 175 -0.39 -0.40 2.82
N THR A 176 -1.62 -0.39 2.31
CA THR A 176 -2.78 0.17 3.00
C THR A 176 -3.79 -0.93 3.27
N THR A 177 -4.05 -1.18 4.54
CA THR A 177 -5.08 -2.11 5.00
C THR A 177 -6.30 -1.36 5.51
N VAL A 178 -7.48 -1.75 5.05
CA VAL A 178 -8.77 -1.11 5.31
C VAL A 178 -9.73 -2.12 5.92
N MET A 179 -10.55 -1.71 6.88
CA MET A 179 -11.61 -2.53 7.46
C MET A 179 -13.00 -1.95 7.15
N PRO A 180 -13.60 -2.26 6.00
CA PRO A 180 -14.89 -1.72 5.58
C PRO A 180 -16.02 -2.02 6.57
N VAL A 181 -15.98 -3.19 7.18
CA VAL A 181 -17.00 -3.69 8.14
C VAL A 181 -17.17 -2.78 9.37
N LEU A 182 -16.13 -2.02 9.73
CA LEU A 182 -16.15 -1.10 10.86
C LEU A 182 -16.57 0.33 10.48
N SER A 183 -16.99 0.55 9.25
CA SER A 183 -17.42 1.85 8.74
C SER A 183 -18.91 1.83 8.35
N SER A 184 -19.51 3.00 8.40
CA SER A 184 -20.85 3.27 7.84
C SER A 184 -20.81 3.83 6.42
N ALA A 185 -19.61 4.00 5.84
CA ALA A 185 -19.44 4.48 4.48
C ALA A 185 -19.98 3.45 3.47
N LYS A 186 -20.46 3.94 2.33
CA LYS A 186 -20.97 3.07 1.27
C LYS A 186 -19.81 2.40 0.53
N ASP A 187 -20.01 1.17 0.08
CA ASP A 187 -19.01 0.41 -0.66
C ASP A 187 -18.43 1.18 -1.87
N GLY A 188 -19.27 1.92 -2.59
CA GLY A 188 -18.85 2.73 -3.71
C GLY A 188 -17.91 3.87 -3.32
N GLU A 189 -18.08 4.47 -2.15
CA GLU A 189 -17.20 5.53 -1.64
C GLU A 189 -15.84 4.96 -1.24
N ILE A 190 -15.83 3.80 -0.57
CA ILE A 190 -14.60 3.08 -0.21
C ILE A 190 -13.85 2.70 -1.50
N ASN A 191 -14.55 2.14 -2.47
CA ASN A 191 -13.96 1.74 -3.76
C ASN A 191 -13.38 2.94 -4.53
N ALA A 192 -14.01 4.11 -4.44
CA ALA A 192 -13.48 5.34 -5.04
C ALA A 192 -12.19 5.79 -4.35
N CYS A 193 -12.10 5.69 -3.01
CA CYS A 193 -10.90 6.01 -2.27
C CYS A 193 -9.75 5.06 -2.60
N MET A 194 -10.01 3.76 -2.77
CA MET A 194 -8.98 2.76 -3.09
C MET A 194 -8.36 2.96 -4.48
N LYS A 195 -9.00 3.72 -5.38
CA LYS A 195 -8.47 4.08 -6.71
C LYS A 195 -7.61 5.33 -6.72
N LYS A 196 -7.33 5.91 -5.56
CA LYS A 196 -6.49 7.11 -5.43
C LYS A 196 -5.02 6.74 -5.27
N MET A 197 -4.15 7.74 -5.25
CA MET A 197 -2.71 7.53 -5.09
C MET A 197 -2.37 7.22 -3.63
N SER A 198 -1.34 6.41 -3.43
CA SER A 198 -0.86 6.12 -2.07
C SER A 198 -0.10 7.29 -1.46
N TYR A 199 0.52 8.11 -2.31
CA TYR A 199 1.36 9.24 -1.91
C TYR A 199 1.39 10.31 -3.00
N LEU A 200 1.51 11.58 -2.60
CA LEU A 200 1.75 12.72 -3.48
C LEU A 200 3.01 13.46 -3.03
N ASP A 201 3.91 13.73 -3.97
CA ASP A 201 5.15 14.47 -3.68
C ASP A 201 4.88 15.95 -3.36
N ASN A 202 3.78 16.50 -3.84
CA ASN A 202 3.38 17.87 -3.60
C ASN A 202 2.22 17.95 -2.61
N ILE A 203 2.53 18.31 -1.36
CA ILE A 203 1.57 18.45 -0.24
C ILE A 203 0.53 19.57 -0.50
N ALA A 204 0.81 20.50 -1.42
CA ALA A 204 -0.14 21.54 -1.82
C ALA A 204 -1.35 21.01 -2.61
N LEU A 205 -1.28 19.77 -3.12
CA LEU A 205 -2.41 19.09 -3.71
C LEU A 205 -3.30 18.53 -2.60
N SER A 206 -4.61 18.62 -2.80
CA SER A 206 -5.62 18.24 -1.82
C SER A 206 -5.40 16.83 -1.25
N ASN A 207 -5.54 16.67 0.06
CA ASN A 207 -5.51 15.36 0.74
C ASN A 207 -6.51 14.36 0.12
N ASP A 208 -7.58 14.86 -0.49
CA ASP A 208 -8.59 14.03 -1.17
C ASP A 208 -8.05 13.23 -2.36
N LEU A 209 -6.85 13.54 -2.84
CA LEU A 209 -6.18 12.80 -3.92
C LEU A 209 -5.43 11.56 -3.42
N THR A 210 -5.28 11.40 -2.10
CA THR A 210 -4.63 10.24 -1.51
C THR A 210 -5.64 9.23 -0.96
N ILE A 211 -5.25 7.95 -0.93
CA ILE A 211 -6.07 6.89 -0.31
C ILE A 211 -6.34 7.23 1.15
N SER A 212 -5.31 7.59 1.91
CA SER A 212 -5.43 7.90 3.34
C SER A 212 -6.35 9.10 3.61
N GLY A 213 -6.14 10.22 2.91
CA GLY A 213 -6.97 11.41 3.08
C GLY A 213 -8.43 11.18 2.72
N CYS A 214 -8.67 10.40 1.65
CA CYS A 214 -10.01 10.03 1.23
C CYS A 214 -10.70 9.12 2.26
N LEU A 215 -10.02 8.08 2.77
CA LEU A 215 -10.58 7.17 3.77
C LEU A 215 -10.85 7.89 5.10
N GLU A 216 -9.99 8.84 5.47
CA GLU A 216 -10.19 9.68 6.65
C GLU A 216 -11.45 10.54 6.52
N SER A 217 -11.67 11.17 5.34
CA SER A 217 -12.83 12.02 5.08
C SER A 217 -14.17 11.29 5.22
N ILE A 218 -14.19 9.97 4.91
CA ILE A 218 -15.39 9.12 5.04
C ILE A 218 -15.37 8.25 6.31
N SER A 219 -14.45 8.52 7.25
CA SER A 219 -14.34 7.83 8.55
C SER A 219 -14.23 6.31 8.44
N VAL A 220 -13.47 5.82 7.48
CA VAL A 220 -13.17 4.39 7.33
C VAL A 220 -11.87 4.06 8.05
N PRO A 221 -11.84 3.08 8.98
CA PRO A 221 -10.61 2.67 9.64
C PRO A 221 -9.61 2.07 8.65
N TYR A 222 -8.40 2.61 8.65
CA TYR A 222 -7.31 2.13 7.81
C TYR A 222 -5.97 2.18 8.54
N LYS A 223 -5.00 1.42 8.01
CA LYS A 223 -3.60 1.44 8.43
C LYS A 223 -2.74 1.49 7.18
N THR A 224 -1.85 2.46 7.11
CA THR A 224 -0.86 2.58 6.04
C THR A 224 0.53 2.38 6.61
N GLN A 225 1.34 1.59 5.93
CA GLN A 225 2.76 1.39 6.22
C GLN A 225 3.54 1.58 4.93
N VAL A 226 4.70 2.22 5.04
CA VAL A 226 5.58 2.51 3.92
C VAL A 226 6.94 1.86 4.18
N SER A 227 7.48 1.18 3.18
CA SER A 227 8.83 0.64 3.19
C SER A 227 9.57 1.06 1.93
N GLU A 228 10.83 1.40 2.09
CA GLU A 228 11.71 1.76 0.99
C GLU A 228 12.70 0.63 0.72
N TYR A 229 12.86 0.31 -0.55
CA TYR A 229 13.79 -0.69 -1.04
C TYR A 229 14.81 -0.01 -1.95
N SER A 230 16.08 -0.09 -1.58
CA SER A 230 17.16 0.29 -2.48
C SER A 230 17.66 -0.95 -3.22
N GLN A 231 17.61 -0.92 -4.53
CA GLN A 231 18.30 -1.92 -5.32
C GLN A 231 19.78 -1.56 -5.31
N GLY A 232 20.58 -2.35 -4.58
CA GLY A 232 22.03 -2.17 -4.54
C GLY A 232 22.62 -2.18 -5.96
N GLN A 233 23.76 -1.55 -6.11
CA GLN A 233 24.51 -1.48 -7.35
C GLN A 233 24.94 -2.88 -7.79
N PHE A 234 24.13 -3.57 -8.57
CA PHE A 234 24.58 -4.76 -9.27
C PHE A 234 25.33 -4.32 -10.51
N LEU A 235 26.60 -4.68 -10.60
CA LEU A 235 27.39 -4.55 -11.80
C LEU A 235 26.65 -5.30 -12.93
N SER A 236 25.93 -4.58 -13.78
CA SER A 236 25.34 -5.18 -14.94
C SER A 236 26.46 -5.38 -15.97
N LYS A 237 26.87 -6.61 -16.19
CA LYS A 237 27.77 -6.95 -17.27
C LYS A 237 27.06 -6.55 -18.58
N LYS A 238 27.50 -5.43 -19.18
CA LYS A 238 27.01 -5.02 -20.51
C LYS A 238 27.33 -6.18 -21.45
N PRO A 239 26.36 -6.74 -22.21
CA PRO A 239 26.68 -7.72 -23.23
C PRO A 239 27.73 -7.10 -24.15
N ALA A 240 28.82 -7.81 -24.41
CA ALA A 240 29.82 -7.39 -25.39
C ALA A 240 29.09 -7.07 -26.68
N ALA A 241 29.28 -5.85 -27.21
CA ALA A 241 28.76 -5.51 -28.52
C ALA A 241 29.24 -6.57 -29.48
N ALA A 242 28.31 -7.23 -30.19
CA ALA A 242 28.66 -8.17 -31.22
C ALA A 242 29.58 -7.44 -32.19
N ALA A 243 30.81 -7.93 -32.35
CA ALA A 243 31.72 -7.43 -33.36
C ALA A 243 31.02 -7.63 -34.72
N THR A 244 30.69 -6.55 -35.37
CA THR A 244 30.23 -6.55 -36.75
C THR A 244 31.38 -7.02 -37.63
N PRO A 245 31.20 -8.00 -38.53
CA PRO A 245 32.24 -8.49 -39.42
C PRO A 245 32.70 -7.44 -40.43
#